data_524cda11173cecadc73373043ba33381
#
_entry.id   524cda11173cecadc73373043ba33381
#
_cell.length_a   1.000
_cell.length_b   1.000
_cell.length_c   1.000
_cell.angle_alpha   90.00
_cell.angle_beta   90.00
_cell.angle_gamma   90.00
#
_symmetry.space_group_name_H-M   'P 1'
#
loop_
_entity.id
_entity.type
_entity.pdbx_description
1 polymer ?
#
loop_
_entity_poly.entity_id
_entity_poly.type
_entity_poly.pdbx_seq_one_letter_code
_entity_poly.pdbx_strand_id
1 'polypeptide(L)'
;IAVLLNVVIVNYVYEIGEQVYSSFLLLLAIVIFSYDWPRFYKLLIRKTATIPDGFWPVYGPKIAAVRPYLQVLFLLLITVFSVQAYLSWKNSNYPFPEEKGLENAAGVYNVKDFVWKGDTLAYSLKDSIRWKDVVFEKWNTISIRGNRPVKVDSLRPRIAFNRERNYEYLGNGGREFFGYSQQKGAEKQQTVIKLSGKVNRGHTFSFVLRRPDKRTLLLDGVNQLGDSLHVRLEKVNKKYLLHEGRRKPIRIY
;
A
#
# COMPACT_ATOMS: atom_id res chain seq x y z
N ILE A 1 -9.28 -12.32 26.40
CA ILE A 1 -10.54 -11.53 26.30
C ILE A 1 -10.26 -10.05 26.52
N ALA A 2 -9.65 -9.61 27.63
CA ALA A 2 -9.42 -8.21 27.95
C ALA A 2 -8.67 -7.46 26.81
N VAL A 3 -7.62 -8.06 26.26
CA VAL A 3 -6.86 -7.48 25.13
C VAL A 3 -7.74 -7.34 23.89
N LEU A 4 -8.50 -8.39 23.54
CA LEU A 4 -9.40 -8.35 22.38
C LEU A 4 -10.53 -7.33 22.57
N LEU A 5 -11.06 -7.20 23.78
CA LEU A 5 -12.05 -6.16 24.10
C LEU A 5 -11.46 -4.75 23.86
N ASN A 6 -10.24 -4.51 24.33
CA ASN A 6 -9.56 -3.25 24.10
C ASN A 6 -9.35 -2.99 22.60
N VAL A 7 -8.94 -3.99 21.83
CA VAL A 7 -8.79 -3.88 20.37
C VAL A 7 -10.12 -3.52 19.70
N VAL A 8 -11.23 -4.16 20.12
CA VAL A 8 -12.57 -3.82 19.60
C VAL A 8 -12.92 -2.37 19.89
N ILE A 9 -12.74 -1.93 21.15
CA ILE A 9 -13.03 -0.55 21.55
C ILE A 9 -12.22 0.44 20.70
N VAL A 10 -10.91 0.22 20.56
CA VAL A 10 -10.03 1.08 19.75
C VAL A 10 -10.49 1.11 18.30
N ASN A 11 -10.83 -0.03 17.71
CA ASN A 11 -11.28 -0.10 16.32
C ASN A 11 -12.59 0.67 16.09
N TYR A 12 -13.50 0.67 17.07
CA TYR A 12 -14.74 1.44 16.98
C TYR A 12 -14.54 2.94 17.24
N VAL A 13 -13.72 3.30 18.24
CA VAL A 13 -13.46 4.71 18.60
C VAL A 13 -12.70 5.45 17.50
N TYR A 14 -11.73 4.78 16.86
CA TYR A 14 -10.90 5.38 15.83
C TYR A 14 -11.34 5.04 14.41
N GLU A 15 -12.51 4.41 14.24
CA GLU A 15 -13.07 4.02 12.93
C GLU A 15 -12.07 3.23 12.05
N ILE A 16 -11.27 2.38 12.69
CA ILE A 16 -10.34 1.50 11.98
C ILE A 16 -11.17 0.43 11.26
N GLY A 17 -10.93 0.19 9.97
CA GLY A 17 -11.76 -0.66 9.10
C GLY A 17 -11.88 -2.14 9.47
N GLU A 18 -11.38 -2.59 10.64
CA GLU A 18 -11.38 -3.98 11.10
C GLU A 18 -12.36 -4.26 12.25
N GLN A 19 -13.39 -3.44 12.40
CA GLN A 19 -14.36 -3.51 13.49
C GLN A 19 -15.08 -4.87 13.56
N VAL A 20 -15.59 -5.35 12.42
CA VAL A 20 -16.32 -6.62 12.33
C VAL A 20 -15.42 -7.80 12.66
N TYR A 21 -14.18 -7.79 12.12
CA TYR A 21 -13.22 -8.87 12.35
C TYR A 21 -12.79 -8.96 13.81
N SER A 22 -12.46 -7.85 14.44
CA SER A 22 -12.09 -7.80 15.86
C SER A 22 -13.24 -8.22 16.78
N SER A 23 -14.48 -7.83 16.47
CA SER A 23 -15.67 -8.25 17.19
C SER A 23 -15.90 -9.76 17.08
N PHE A 24 -15.71 -10.34 15.89
CA PHE A 24 -15.78 -11.77 15.66
C PHE A 24 -14.74 -12.54 16.50
N LEU A 25 -13.50 -12.07 16.53
CA LEU A 25 -12.44 -12.67 17.35
C LEU A 25 -12.75 -12.61 18.85
N LEU A 26 -13.30 -11.49 19.32
CA LEU A 26 -13.74 -11.35 20.71
C LEU A 26 -14.86 -12.34 21.04
N LEU A 27 -15.86 -12.47 20.17
CA LEU A 27 -16.95 -13.42 20.35
C LEU A 27 -16.43 -14.87 20.43
N LEU A 28 -15.54 -15.23 19.51
CA LEU A 28 -14.90 -16.55 19.50
C LEU A 28 -14.14 -16.81 20.80
N ALA A 29 -13.38 -15.82 21.30
CA ALA A 29 -12.66 -15.93 22.56
C ALA A 29 -13.60 -16.08 23.76
N ILE A 30 -14.75 -15.41 23.77
CA ILE A 30 -15.79 -15.55 24.80
C ILE A 30 -16.37 -16.97 24.77
N VAL A 31 -16.69 -17.50 23.58
CA VAL A 31 -17.22 -18.86 23.43
C VAL A 31 -16.23 -19.88 23.97
N ILE A 32 -14.94 -19.78 23.59
CA ILE A 32 -13.90 -20.69 24.09
C ILE A 32 -13.76 -20.57 25.62
N PHE A 33 -13.74 -19.36 26.15
CA PHE A 33 -13.62 -19.12 27.59
C PHE A 33 -14.84 -19.59 28.38
N SER A 34 -16.02 -19.62 27.77
CA SER A 34 -17.26 -20.05 28.46
C SER A 34 -17.18 -21.49 29.01
N TYR A 35 -16.39 -22.35 28.37
CA TYR A 35 -16.13 -23.71 28.87
C TYR A 35 -15.38 -23.73 30.22
N ASP A 36 -14.46 -22.81 30.40
CA ASP A 36 -13.66 -22.72 31.62
C ASP A 36 -14.26 -21.76 32.67
N TRP A 37 -15.36 -21.05 32.34
CA TRP A 37 -15.98 -20.08 33.22
C TRP A 37 -16.31 -20.62 34.64
N PRO A 38 -16.91 -21.82 34.80
CA PRO A 38 -17.23 -22.34 36.13
C PRO A 38 -15.99 -22.59 36.97
N ARG A 39 -14.87 -22.99 36.34
CA ARG A 39 -13.58 -23.22 37.03
C ARG A 39 -12.95 -21.91 37.43
N PHE A 40 -12.98 -20.92 36.51
CA PHE A 40 -12.49 -19.57 36.77
C PHE A 40 -13.24 -18.91 37.95
N TYR A 41 -14.55 -19.06 37.98
CA TYR A 41 -15.39 -18.57 39.06
C TYR A 41 -15.04 -19.25 40.40
N LYS A 42 -14.88 -20.58 40.45
CA LYS A 42 -14.48 -21.33 41.65
C LYS A 42 -13.10 -20.88 42.13
N LEU A 43 -12.14 -20.73 41.24
CA LEU A 43 -10.77 -20.35 41.57
C LEU A 43 -10.67 -18.94 42.12
N LEU A 44 -11.22 -17.95 41.40
CA LEU A 44 -11.05 -16.54 41.74
C LEU A 44 -12.03 -16.02 42.78
N ILE A 45 -13.28 -16.44 42.72
CA ILE A 45 -14.34 -15.88 43.58
C ILE A 45 -14.50 -16.78 44.83
N ARG A 46 -14.62 -18.09 44.65
CA ARG A 46 -14.76 -19.02 45.78
C ARG A 46 -13.45 -19.44 46.42
N LYS A 47 -12.29 -19.13 45.83
CA LYS A 47 -10.95 -19.51 46.32
C LYS A 47 -10.82 -20.99 46.63
N THR A 48 -11.54 -21.87 45.90
CA THR A 48 -11.51 -23.32 46.05
C THR A 48 -10.62 -23.92 44.95
N ALA A 49 -9.85 -24.93 45.35
CA ALA A 49 -9.02 -25.69 44.38
C ALA A 49 -9.93 -26.33 43.33
N THR A 50 -9.51 -26.21 42.04
CA THR A 50 -10.22 -26.81 40.91
C THR A 50 -9.37 -27.86 40.24
N ILE A 51 -9.95 -29.03 39.98
CA ILE A 51 -9.31 -30.13 39.26
C ILE A 51 -9.36 -29.79 37.75
N PRO A 52 -8.28 -30.09 36.97
CA PRO A 52 -8.32 -29.96 35.52
C PRO A 52 -9.45 -30.84 34.95
N ASP A 53 -10.39 -30.19 34.27
CA ASP A 53 -11.46 -30.90 33.59
C ASP A 53 -10.93 -31.31 32.21
N GLY A 54 -10.61 -32.58 32.05
CA GLY A 54 -10.15 -33.14 30.79
C GLY A 54 -11.31 -33.27 29.82
N PHE A 55 -11.79 -32.12 29.27
CA PHE A 55 -12.78 -32.19 28.22
C PHE A 55 -12.16 -32.78 26.94
N TRP A 56 -12.52 -34.00 26.66
CA TRP A 56 -12.22 -34.68 25.40
C TRP A 56 -13.49 -34.74 24.58
N PRO A 57 -13.58 -34.01 23.47
CA PRO A 57 -14.78 -34.05 22.61
C PRO A 57 -14.94 -35.46 22.03
N VAL A 58 -16.06 -36.10 22.33
CA VAL A 58 -16.45 -37.38 21.73
C VAL A 58 -17.12 -37.09 20.39
N TYR A 59 -16.44 -37.47 19.33
CA TYR A 59 -16.97 -37.29 17.98
C TYR A 59 -17.74 -38.54 17.52
N GLY A 60 -18.86 -38.35 16.85
CA GLY A 60 -19.50 -39.45 16.15
C GLY A 60 -18.57 -40.07 15.09
N PRO A 61 -18.79 -41.38 14.71
CA PRO A 61 -17.83 -42.12 13.89
C PRO A 61 -17.57 -41.47 12.53
N LYS A 62 -18.54 -40.82 11.93
CA LYS A 62 -18.38 -40.08 10.66
C LYS A 62 -17.47 -38.86 10.81
N ILE A 63 -17.63 -38.09 11.89
CA ILE A 63 -16.81 -36.90 12.15
C ILE A 63 -15.40 -37.31 12.52
N ALA A 64 -15.24 -38.36 13.32
CA ALA A 64 -13.93 -38.88 13.71
C ALA A 64 -13.09 -39.31 12.48
N ALA A 65 -13.73 -39.91 11.48
CA ALA A 65 -13.09 -40.34 10.24
C ALA A 65 -12.65 -39.17 9.35
N VAL A 66 -13.45 -38.11 9.28
CA VAL A 66 -13.17 -36.93 8.42
C VAL A 66 -12.22 -35.94 9.08
N ARG A 67 -12.18 -35.90 10.41
CA ARG A 67 -11.37 -34.94 11.19
C ARG A 67 -9.90 -34.85 10.77
N PRO A 68 -9.13 -35.94 10.61
CA PRO A 68 -7.72 -35.86 10.24
C PRO A 68 -7.53 -35.22 8.85
N TYR A 69 -8.43 -35.50 7.91
CA TYR A 69 -8.39 -34.89 6.56
C TYR A 69 -8.64 -33.39 6.63
N LEU A 70 -9.60 -32.94 7.44
CA LEU A 70 -9.84 -31.50 7.65
C LEU A 70 -8.66 -30.82 8.33
N GLN A 71 -8.00 -31.47 9.28
CA GLN A 71 -6.80 -30.93 9.92
C GLN A 71 -5.65 -30.77 8.92
N VAL A 72 -5.41 -31.79 8.08
CA VAL A 72 -4.39 -31.73 7.02
C VAL A 72 -4.72 -30.63 6.01
N LEU A 73 -5.99 -30.57 5.57
CA LEU A 73 -6.45 -29.52 4.65
C LEU A 73 -6.23 -28.11 5.23
N PHE A 74 -6.56 -27.93 6.52
CA PHE A 74 -6.40 -26.64 7.20
C PHE A 74 -4.91 -26.25 7.31
N LEU A 75 -4.04 -27.19 7.69
CA LEU A 75 -2.59 -26.96 7.73
C LEU A 75 -2.04 -26.62 6.33
N LEU A 76 -2.51 -27.32 5.30
CA LEU A 76 -2.12 -27.06 3.91
C LEU A 76 -2.55 -25.65 3.48
N LEU A 77 -3.78 -25.25 3.78
CA LEU A 77 -4.27 -23.91 3.49
C LEU A 77 -3.41 -22.84 4.18
N ILE A 78 -3.15 -22.97 5.49
CA ILE A 78 -2.30 -22.03 6.22
C ILE A 78 -0.91 -21.96 5.58
N THR A 79 -0.32 -23.11 5.24
CA THR A 79 1.01 -23.17 4.64
C THR A 79 1.04 -22.47 3.28
N VAL A 80 0.06 -22.75 2.40
CA VAL A 80 -0.03 -22.13 1.07
C VAL A 80 -0.18 -20.62 1.18
N PHE A 81 -1.10 -20.14 2.03
CA PHE A 81 -1.29 -18.70 2.22
C PHE A 81 -0.06 -18.03 2.85
N SER A 82 0.61 -18.69 3.79
CA SER A 82 1.83 -18.15 4.41
C SER A 82 2.98 -18.05 3.41
N VAL A 83 3.14 -19.06 2.55
CA VAL A 83 4.15 -19.04 1.49
C VAL A 83 3.83 -17.95 0.45
N GLN A 84 2.57 -17.85 0.02
CA GLN A 84 2.16 -16.80 -0.90
C GLN A 84 2.36 -15.40 -0.31
N ALA A 85 1.99 -15.19 0.96
CA ALA A 85 2.19 -13.93 1.66
C ALA A 85 3.68 -13.58 1.77
N TYR A 86 4.53 -14.56 2.09
CA TYR A 86 5.98 -14.39 2.18
C TYR A 86 6.60 -14.06 0.82
N LEU A 87 6.23 -14.79 -0.24
CA LEU A 87 6.72 -14.53 -1.60
C LEU A 87 6.25 -13.15 -2.11
N SER A 88 5.00 -12.80 -1.84
CA SER A 88 4.46 -11.49 -2.16
C SER A 88 5.20 -10.38 -1.42
N TRP A 89 5.46 -10.55 -0.12
CA TRP A 89 6.25 -9.60 0.67
C TRP A 89 7.69 -9.47 0.17
N LYS A 90 8.32 -10.57 -0.21
CA LYS A 90 9.70 -10.59 -0.70
C LYS A 90 9.84 -9.95 -2.09
N ASN A 91 8.87 -10.18 -2.97
CA ASN A 91 8.97 -9.81 -4.39
C ASN A 91 8.23 -8.53 -4.75
N SER A 92 7.38 -8.00 -3.87
CA SER A 92 6.58 -6.80 -4.12
C SER A 92 6.61 -5.85 -2.93
N ASN A 93 6.21 -4.61 -3.19
CA ASN A 93 6.02 -3.63 -2.14
C ASN A 93 4.68 -3.93 -1.43
N TYR A 94 4.77 -4.61 -0.29
CA TYR A 94 3.62 -4.87 0.58
C TYR A 94 2.72 -3.61 0.73
N PRO A 95 1.38 -3.76 0.80
CA PRO A 95 0.63 -5.00 0.98
C PRO A 95 0.09 -5.65 -0.30
N PHE A 96 0.32 -5.08 -1.47
CA PHE A 96 -0.24 -5.60 -2.72
C PHE A 96 0.87 -5.88 -3.72
N PRO A 97 0.87 -7.07 -4.37
CA PRO A 97 1.77 -7.36 -5.46
C PRO A 97 1.43 -6.44 -6.64
N GLU A 98 2.34 -5.57 -6.97
CA GLU A 98 2.30 -4.73 -8.17
C GLU A 98 3.56 -5.04 -8.99
N GLU A 99 3.48 -4.80 -10.29
CA GLU A 99 4.63 -4.96 -11.17
C GLU A 99 5.78 -4.03 -10.75
N LYS A 100 7.02 -4.48 -10.94
CA LYS A 100 8.19 -3.65 -10.68
C LYS A 100 8.13 -2.36 -11.48
N GLY A 101 8.43 -1.25 -10.81
CA GLY A 101 8.62 0.04 -11.46
C GLY A 101 9.91 0.12 -12.28
N LEU A 102 10.13 1.27 -12.88
CA LEU A 102 11.37 1.59 -13.62
C LEU A 102 12.57 1.51 -12.68
N GLU A 103 13.58 0.80 -13.13
CA GLU A 103 14.81 0.59 -12.37
C GLU A 103 15.50 1.93 -12.08
N ASN A 104 15.87 2.16 -10.81
CA ASN A 104 16.55 3.38 -10.34
C ASN A 104 15.78 4.70 -10.61
N ALA A 105 14.50 4.65 -10.97
CA ALA A 105 13.68 5.84 -11.20
C ALA A 105 12.95 6.32 -9.94
N ALA A 106 12.73 5.45 -8.95
CA ALA A 106 11.94 5.79 -7.77
C ALA A 106 12.44 7.08 -7.10
N GLY A 107 11.50 7.97 -6.79
CA GLY A 107 11.78 9.24 -6.13
C GLY A 107 10.85 10.37 -6.57
N VAL A 108 11.07 11.54 -5.99
CA VAL A 108 10.34 12.78 -6.29
C VAL A 108 11.15 13.59 -7.29
N TYR A 109 10.48 14.10 -8.30
CA TYR A 109 11.08 14.91 -9.36
C TYR A 109 10.35 16.24 -9.48
N ASN A 110 11.12 17.33 -9.52
CA ASN A 110 10.61 18.64 -9.90
C ASN A 110 10.58 18.76 -11.42
N VAL A 111 9.53 19.38 -11.95
CA VAL A 111 9.41 19.70 -13.36
C VAL A 111 10.20 20.99 -13.63
N LYS A 112 11.27 20.88 -14.41
CA LYS A 112 12.10 22.03 -14.80
C LYS A 112 11.55 22.66 -16.09
N ASP A 113 11.46 21.89 -17.16
CA ASP A 113 10.93 22.34 -18.44
C ASP A 113 9.65 21.59 -18.76
N PHE A 114 8.70 22.30 -19.29
CA PHE A 114 7.41 21.74 -19.67
C PHE A 114 6.94 22.40 -20.97
N VAL A 115 6.91 21.62 -22.03
CA VAL A 115 6.45 22.06 -23.34
C VAL A 115 5.16 21.32 -23.69
N TRP A 116 4.13 22.08 -24.01
CA TRP A 116 2.82 21.58 -24.36
C TRP A 116 2.43 22.11 -25.74
N LYS A 117 2.17 21.22 -26.69
CA LYS A 117 1.81 21.60 -28.10
C LYS A 117 2.84 22.52 -28.78
N GLY A 118 4.11 22.41 -28.40
CA GLY A 118 5.18 23.26 -28.90
C GLY A 118 5.44 24.52 -28.07
N ASP A 119 4.53 24.90 -27.18
CA ASP A 119 4.67 26.09 -26.33
C ASP A 119 5.34 25.76 -25.01
N THR A 120 6.35 26.51 -24.63
CA THR A 120 7.01 26.37 -23.34
C THR A 120 6.22 27.08 -22.25
N LEU A 121 5.68 26.31 -21.31
CA LEU A 121 4.92 26.85 -20.18
C LEU A 121 5.84 27.10 -18.98
N ALA A 122 6.01 28.39 -18.65
CA ALA A 122 6.71 28.78 -17.41
C ALA A 122 5.88 28.38 -16.17
N TYR A 123 6.57 28.21 -15.04
CA TYR A 123 5.87 27.90 -13.77
C TYR A 123 4.98 29.08 -13.36
N SER A 124 3.70 28.81 -13.17
CA SER A 124 2.73 29.76 -12.64
C SER A 124 1.76 29.05 -11.70
N LEU A 125 1.43 29.70 -10.59
CA LEU A 125 0.43 29.18 -9.62
C LEU A 125 -0.99 29.13 -10.21
N LYS A 126 -1.24 29.94 -11.26
CA LYS A 126 -2.55 30.01 -11.95
C LYS A 126 -2.68 28.99 -13.08
N ASP A 127 -1.58 28.40 -13.52
CA ASP A 127 -1.59 27.42 -14.62
C ASP A 127 -1.98 26.04 -14.08
N SER A 128 -3.08 25.51 -14.58
CA SER A 128 -3.60 24.18 -14.22
C SER A 128 -3.09 23.07 -15.15
N ILE A 129 -2.41 23.40 -16.26
CA ILE A 129 -1.94 22.45 -17.28
C ILE A 129 -0.55 21.95 -16.92
N ARG A 130 0.35 22.87 -16.58
CA ARG A 130 1.74 22.56 -16.26
C ARG A 130 1.84 21.69 -15.02
N TRP A 131 2.63 20.66 -15.12
CA TRP A 131 2.96 19.81 -13.98
C TRP A 131 3.91 20.53 -13.02
N LYS A 132 3.70 20.33 -11.72
CA LYS A 132 4.53 20.87 -10.66
C LYS A 132 5.63 19.89 -10.27
N ASP A 133 5.24 18.69 -9.94
CA ASP A 133 6.14 17.60 -9.58
C ASP A 133 5.59 16.25 -10.03
N VAL A 134 6.48 15.29 -10.21
CA VAL A 134 6.19 13.92 -10.61
C VAL A 134 6.87 12.98 -9.62
N VAL A 135 6.17 11.96 -9.17
CA VAL A 135 6.70 10.94 -8.28
C VAL A 135 6.66 9.60 -8.98
N PHE A 136 7.81 8.96 -9.05
CA PHE A 136 7.95 7.56 -9.47
C PHE A 136 8.05 6.69 -8.24
N GLU A 137 7.15 5.72 -8.11
CA GLU A 137 7.22 4.72 -7.04
C GLU A 137 8.15 3.56 -7.42
N LYS A 138 8.47 2.71 -6.43
CA LYS A 138 9.26 1.49 -6.68
C LYS A 138 8.51 0.44 -7.50
N TRP A 139 7.20 0.56 -7.60
CA TRP A 139 6.30 -0.25 -8.42
C TRP A 139 5.79 0.57 -9.62
N ASN A 140 5.01 -0.03 -10.48
CA ASN A 140 4.53 0.55 -11.74
C ASN A 140 3.52 1.70 -11.58
N THR A 141 3.80 2.61 -10.66
CA THR A 141 2.93 3.76 -10.39
C THR A 141 3.72 5.07 -10.51
N ILE A 142 3.11 6.02 -11.19
CA ILE A 142 3.55 7.41 -11.27
C ILE A 142 2.42 8.28 -10.72
N SER A 143 2.75 9.29 -9.95
CA SER A 143 1.80 10.32 -9.58
C SER A 143 2.27 11.69 -10.01
N ILE A 144 1.34 12.47 -10.56
CA ILE A 144 1.59 13.78 -11.16
C ILE A 144 0.79 14.81 -10.40
N ARG A 145 1.42 15.90 -10.01
CA ARG A 145 0.77 17.04 -9.35
C ARG A 145 0.79 18.24 -10.26
N GLY A 146 -0.39 18.82 -10.49
CA GLY A 146 -0.57 20.13 -11.13
C GLY A 146 -0.90 21.22 -10.09
N ASN A 147 -1.11 22.46 -10.54
CA ASN A 147 -1.57 23.56 -9.69
C ASN A 147 -3.10 23.65 -9.65
N ARG A 148 -3.81 22.56 -9.90
CA ARG A 148 -5.27 22.53 -9.78
C ARG A 148 -5.71 22.74 -8.33
N PRO A 149 -6.78 23.53 -8.09
CA PRO A 149 -7.32 23.69 -6.75
C PRO A 149 -7.78 22.34 -6.21
N VAL A 150 -7.36 22.04 -5.00
CA VAL A 150 -7.75 20.79 -4.30
C VAL A 150 -9.08 21.06 -3.61
N LYS A 151 -10.13 20.34 -4.00
CA LYS A 151 -11.37 20.29 -3.22
C LYS A 151 -11.13 19.33 -2.05
N VAL A 152 -11.05 19.89 -0.85
CA VAL A 152 -10.96 19.09 0.38
C VAL A 152 -12.39 18.82 0.84
N ASP A 153 -12.81 17.56 0.80
CA ASP A 153 -14.04 17.12 1.44
C ASP A 153 -13.72 16.84 2.90
N SER A 154 -14.05 17.77 3.78
CA SER A 154 -13.82 17.67 5.22
C SER A 154 -14.73 16.64 5.89
N LEU A 155 -15.85 16.26 5.26
CA LEU A 155 -16.80 15.28 5.81
C LEU A 155 -16.41 13.84 5.48
N ARG A 156 -15.61 13.64 4.44
CA ARG A 156 -15.12 12.32 4.06
C ARG A 156 -13.63 12.43 3.71
N PRO A 157 -12.74 12.41 4.71
CA PRO A 157 -11.32 12.30 4.43
C PRO A 157 -11.13 11.04 3.58
N ARG A 158 -10.76 11.22 2.33
CA ARG A 158 -10.48 10.10 1.43
C ARG A 158 -9.31 9.33 2.03
N ILE A 159 -9.61 8.22 2.64
CA ILE A 159 -8.60 7.23 2.95
C ILE A 159 -8.09 6.76 1.60
N ALA A 160 -6.83 7.08 1.30
CA ALA A 160 -6.20 6.61 0.08
C ALA A 160 -6.33 5.09 0.03
N PHE A 161 -7.03 4.57 -0.98
CA PHE A 161 -7.06 3.14 -1.20
C PHE A 161 -5.61 2.65 -1.31
N ASN A 162 -5.35 1.44 -0.85
CA ASN A 162 -4.02 0.84 -0.88
C ASN A 162 -3.33 0.89 -2.25
N ARG A 163 -4.10 0.95 -3.35
CA ARG A 163 -3.61 1.15 -4.72
C ARG A 163 -3.07 2.55 -5.02
N GLU A 164 -3.41 3.53 -4.17
CA GLU A 164 -2.98 4.94 -4.29
C GLU A 164 -1.89 5.26 -3.26
N ARG A 165 -1.28 4.25 -2.64
CA ARG A 165 -0.18 4.45 -1.69
C ARG A 165 0.98 5.15 -2.36
N ASN A 166 1.51 6.08 -1.62
CA ASN A 166 2.57 6.96 -2.02
C ASN A 166 3.68 6.88 -0.97
N TYR A 167 4.74 6.11 -1.26
CA TYR A 167 5.88 5.99 -0.35
C TYR A 167 6.88 7.11 -0.49
N GLU A 168 6.99 7.66 -1.69
CA GLU A 168 7.99 8.67 -1.99
C GLU A 168 7.51 10.06 -1.60
N TYR A 169 6.21 10.28 -1.54
CA TYR A 169 5.61 11.56 -1.19
C TYR A 169 4.43 11.38 -0.24
N LEU A 170 4.45 12.10 0.88
CA LEU A 170 3.36 12.15 1.84
C LEU A 170 2.34 13.20 1.41
N GLY A 171 1.19 12.78 0.94
CA GLY A 171 0.08 13.64 0.61
C GLY A 171 -0.44 13.45 -0.81
N ASN A 172 -1.72 13.14 -0.90
CA ASN A 172 -2.40 12.84 -2.16
C ASN A 172 -3.13 14.06 -2.74
N GLY A 173 -3.15 15.19 -2.03
CA GLY A 173 -3.89 16.38 -2.43
C GLY A 173 -3.41 16.94 -3.77
N GLY A 174 -4.32 17.03 -4.74
CA GLY A 174 -4.03 17.55 -6.07
C GLY A 174 -3.16 16.66 -6.95
N ARG A 175 -2.98 15.37 -6.58
CA ARG A 175 -2.25 14.39 -7.39
C ARG A 175 -3.18 13.50 -8.17
N GLU A 176 -2.79 13.20 -9.39
CA GLU A 176 -3.39 12.18 -10.22
C GLU A 176 -2.44 10.98 -10.29
N PHE A 177 -2.98 9.78 -10.08
CA PHE A 177 -2.22 8.53 -10.04
C PHE A 177 -2.41 7.75 -11.34
N PHE A 178 -1.28 7.31 -11.91
CA PHE A 178 -1.22 6.52 -13.14
C PHE A 178 -0.52 5.20 -12.86
N GLY A 179 -1.13 4.11 -13.34
CA GLY A 179 -0.40 2.88 -13.56
C GLY A 179 0.34 2.97 -14.88
N TYR A 180 1.50 2.33 -15.01
CA TYR A 180 2.20 2.29 -16.28
C TYR A 180 2.70 0.91 -16.65
N SER A 181 2.70 0.64 -17.95
CA SER A 181 3.41 -0.47 -18.56
C SER A 181 4.69 0.04 -19.21
N GLN A 182 5.74 -0.77 -19.19
CA GLN A 182 7.04 -0.42 -19.76
C GLN A 182 7.42 -1.40 -20.87
N GLN A 183 7.95 -0.86 -21.95
CA GLN A 183 8.50 -1.63 -23.07
C GLN A 183 9.89 -1.08 -23.39
N LYS A 184 10.82 -1.96 -23.76
CA LYS A 184 12.13 -1.50 -24.22
C LYS A 184 11.96 -0.70 -25.51
N GLY A 185 12.53 0.49 -25.57
CA GLY A 185 12.57 1.29 -26.77
C GLY A 185 13.52 0.74 -27.83
N ALA A 186 13.52 1.35 -29.00
CA ALA A 186 14.39 0.98 -30.12
C ALA A 186 15.89 1.15 -29.81
N GLU A 187 16.23 2.12 -28.97
CA GLU A 187 17.61 2.39 -28.54
C GLU A 187 17.87 1.86 -27.11
N LYS A 188 19.12 1.49 -26.80
CA LYS A 188 19.53 0.88 -25.53
C LYS A 188 19.19 1.71 -24.27
N GLN A 189 19.00 3.03 -24.42
CA GLN A 189 18.72 3.94 -23.30
C GLN A 189 17.30 4.49 -23.28
N GLN A 190 16.44 4.01 -24.17
CA GLN A 190 15.04 4.47 -24.27
C GLN A 190 14.12 3.41 -23.69
N THR A 191 13.12 3.88 -22.93
CA THR A 191 12.03 3.04 -22.41
C THR A 191 10.70 3.70 -22.82
N VAL A 192 9.87 2.97 -23.53
CA VAL A 192 8.50 3.43 -23.81
C VAL A 192 7.64 3.11 -22.62
N ILE A 193 6.98 4.12 -22.05
CA ILE A 193 6.03 3.97 -20.97
C ILE A 193 4.65 4.43 -21.42
N LYS A 194 3.64 3.60 -21.16
CA LYS A 194 2.23 3.94 -21.38
C LYS A 194 1.56 4.11 -20.03
N LEU A 195 1.06 5.30 -19.76
CA LEU A 195 0.38 5.67 -18.53
C LEU A 195 -1.12 5.52 -18.70
N SER A 196 -1.79 5.01 -17.69
CA SER A 196 -3.24 4.96 -17.59
C SER A 196 -3.68 5.44 -16.21
N GLY A 197 -4.60 6.40 -16.15
CA GLY A 197 -5.11 6.95 -14.92
C GLY A 197 -5.80 5.88 -14.07
N LYS A 198 -5.43 5.77 -12.79
CA LYS A 198 -6.03 4.78 -11.86
C LYS A 198 -7.48 5.13 -11.49
N VAL A 199 -7.80 6.42 -11.41
CA VAL A 199 -9.16 6.91 -11.12
C VAL A 199 -9.92 7.19 -12.41
N ASN A 200 -9.30 7.95 -13.32
CA ASN A 200 -9.86 8.26 -14.63
C ASN A 200 -9.09 7.50 -15.72
N ARG A 201 -9.58 6.32 -16.10
CA ARG A 201 -8.96 5.45 -17.10
C ARG A 201 -8.87 6.05 -18.49
N GLY A 202 -9.66 7.10 -18.77
CA GLY A 202 -9.60 7.86 -20.01
C GLY A 202 -8.36 8.75 -20.11
N HIS A 203 -7.72 9.12 -18.99
CA HIS A 203 -6.48 9.87 -19.00
C HIS A 203 -5.30 8.96 -19.29
N THR A 204 -4.79 9.02 -20.50
CA THR A 204 -3.65 8.22 -20.94
C THR A 204 -2.54 9.07 -21.50
N PHE A 205 -1.30 8.63 -21.32
CA PHE A 205 -0.12 9.23 -21.93
C PHE A 205 0.77 8.12 -22.50
N SER A 206 1.44 8.42 -23.60
CA SER A 206 2.48 7.55 -24.14
C SER A 206 3.76 8.35 -24.25
N PHE A 207 4.80 7.93 -23.50
CA PHE A 207 6.08 8.63 -23.45
C PHE A 207 7.23 7.71 -23.85
N VAL A 208 8.20 8.30 -24.51
CA VAL A 208 9.55 7.81 -24.62
C VAL A 208 10.35 8.44 -23.48
N LEU A 209 10.75 7.62 -22.51
CA LEU A 209 11.57 8.07 -21.40
C LEU A 209 13.04 7.90 -21.75
N ARG A 210 13.81 8.97 -21.60
CA ARG A 210 15.28 8.99 -21.74
C ARG A 210 15.90 9.42 -20.42
N ARG A 211 17.06 8.85 -20.10
CA ARG A 211 17.79 9.14 -18.87
C ARG A 211 19.19 9.61 -19.22
N PRO A 212 19.41 10.93 -19.41
CA PRO A 212 20.73 11.46 -19.71
C PRO A 212 21.72 11.29 -18.55
N ASP A 213 21.23 11.35 -17.32
CA ASP A 213 22.03 11.16 -16.11
C ASP A 213 21.21 10.52 -14.96
N LYS A 214 21.85 10.30 -13.79
CA LYS A 214 21.21 9.66 -12.61
C LYS A 214 20.11 10.49 -11.98
N ARG A 215 20.03 11.79 -12.28
CA ARG A 215 19.08 12.72 -11.64
C ARG A 215 18.05 13.28 -12.61
N THR A 216 18.30 13.21 -13.90
CA THR A 216 17.44 13.80 -14.92
C THR A 216 16.67 12.71 -15.69
N LEU A 217 15.37 12.92 -15.86
CA LEU A 217 14.51 12.15 -16.73
C LEU A 217 13.89 13.08 -17.78
N LEU A 218 13.89 12.66 -19.02
CA LEU A 218 13.21 13.33 -20.13
C LEU A 218 12.04 12.45 -20.56
N LEU A 219 10.86 13.05 -20.64
CA LEU A 219 9.64 12.43 -21.11
C LEU A 219 9.20 13.12 -22.38
N ASP A 220 9.25 12.41 -23.50
CA ASP A 220 8.79 12.89 -24.80
C ASP A 220 7.62 12.05 -25.25
N GLY A 221 6.46 12.64 -25.53
CA GLY A 221 5.30 11.84 -25.93
C GLY A 221 4.06 12.63 -26.21
N VAL A 222 2.95 11.93 -26.10
CA VAL A 222 1.62 12.46 -26.41
C VAL A 222 0.61 12.06 -25.34
N ASN A 223 -0.43 12.88 -25.17
CA ASN A 223 -1.61 12.55 -24.37
C ASN A 223 -2.63 11.76 -25.20
N GLN A 224 -3.79 11.46 -24.60
CA GLN A 224 -4.92 10.78 -25.24
C GLN A 224 -5.52 11.52 -26.45
N LEU A 225 -5.31 12.83 -26.56
CA LEU A 225 -5.80 13.67 -27.65
C LEU A 225 -4.77 13.83 -28.79
N GLY A 226 -3.59 13.21 -28.63
CA GLY A 226 -2.48 13.35 -29.58
C GLY A 226 -1.66 14.63 -29.39
N ASP A 227 -1.92 15.41 -28.33
CA ASP A 227 -1.16 16.63 -28.06
C ASP A 227 0.26 16.26 -27.63
N SER A 228 1.26 16.90 -28.23
CA SER A 228 2.67 16.70 -27.91
C SER A 228 3.02 17.26 -26.53
N LEU A 229 3.84 16.51 -25.80
CA LEU A 229 4.28 16.84 -24.46
C LEU A 229 5.77 16.49 -24.29
N HIS A 230 6.57 17.49 -23.91
CA HIS A 230 7.96 17.30 -23.55
C HIS A 230 8.19 17.81 -22.14
N VAL A 231 8.74 16.94 -21.26
CA VAL A 231 8.92 17.25 -19.85
C VAL A 231 10.33 16.88 -19.41
N ARG A 232 11.04 17.83 -18.83
CA ARG A 232 12.32 17.59 -18.15
C ARG A 232 12.11 17.56 -16.65
N LEU A 233 12.50 16.45 -16.07
CA LEU A 233 12.35 16.15 -14.66
C LEU A 233 13.71 16.10 -13.98
N GLU A 234 13.85 16.75 -12.84
CA GLU A 234 15.05 16.70 -12.02
C GLU A 234 14.76 16.09 -10.65
N LYS A 235 15.48 15.01 -10.30
CA LYS A 235 15.29 14.28 -9.04
C LYS A 235 15.66 15.13 -7.84
N VAL A 236 14.72 15.21 -6.89
CA VAL A 236 14.92 15.88 -5.60
C VAL A 236 15.82 15.00 -4.72
N ASN A 237 16.83 15.59 -4.10
CA ASN A 237 17.64 14.90 -3.10
C ASN A 237 16.86 14.80 -1.80
N LYS A 238 16.10 13.72 -1.64
CA LYS A 238 15.25 13.46 -0.49
C LYS A 238 15.98 12.62 0.54
N LYS A 239 15.98 13.09 1.78
CA LYS A 239 16.44 12.31 2.91
C LYS A 239 15.26 11.48 3.45
N TYR A 240 15.47 10.17 3.58
CA TYR A 240 14.45 9.27 4.08
C TYR A 240 14.57 9.15 5.60
N LEU A 241 13.56 9.63 6.33
CA LEU A 241 13.53 9.59 7.80
C LEU A 241 13.73 8.18 8.36
N LEU A 242 13.26 7.14 7.66
CA LEU A 242 13.49 5.75 8.05
C LEU A 242 14.98 5.37 8.05
N HIS A 243 15.79 5.97 7.18
CA HIS A 243 17.23 5.74 7.16
C HIS A 243 17.95 6.63 8.17
N GLU A 244 17.47 7.86 8.39
CA GLU A 244 18.02 8.77 9.37
C GLU A 244 17.63 8.39 10.81
N GLY A 245 16.40 7.88 11.03
CA GLY A 245 15.92 7.44 12.35
C GLY A 245 16.61 6.18 12.87
N ARG A 246 17.25 5.41 12.03
CA ARG A 246 18.16 4.31 12.42
C ARG A 246 19.56 4.84 12.73
N ARG A 247 19.66 5.85 13.57
CA ARG A 247 20.96 6.29 14.08
C ARG A 247 21.60 5.11 14.80
N LYS A 248 22.81 4.78 14.40
CA LYS A 248 23.68 3.90 15.21
C LYS A 248 23.76 4.52 16.61
N PRO A 249 23.56 3.76 17.67
CA PRO A 249 23.68 4.30 19.02
C PRO A 249 25.01 5.04 19.13
N ILE A 250 24.95 6.29 19.57
CA ILE A 250 26.15 7.09 19.83
C ILE A 250 26.90 6.31 20.92
N ARG A 251 28.03 5.74 20.58
CA ARG A 251 28.94 5.19 21.60
C ARG A 251 29.47 6.39 22.37
N ILE A 252 28.94 6.61 23.57
CA ILE A 252 29.52 7.51 24.55
C ILE A 252 30.76 6.76 25.05
N TYR A 253 31.94 7.27 24.68
CA TYR A 253 33.23 6.83 25.23
C TYR A 253 33.42 7.48 26.58
#